data_ef3c03d00e53f7a1208e08169810a8f7
#
_entry.id   ef3c03d00e53f7a1208e08169810a8f7
#
_cell.length_a   1.000
_cell.length_b   1.000
_cell.length_c   1.000
_cell.angle_alpha   90.00
_cell.angle_beta   90.00
_cell.angle_gamma   90.00
#
_symmetry.space_group_name_H-M   'P 1'
#
loop_
_entity.id
_entity.type
_entity.pdbx_description
1 polymer ?
#
loop_
_entity_poly.entity_id
_entity_poly.type
_entity_poly.pdbx_seq_one_letter_code
_entity_poly.pdbx_strand_id
1 'polypeptide(L)'
;MTPAPSEPTIRPLSGADELGLFCRLSYVLDHELADDLATGRRRPEWMWVALRGDRVVGRLSWWTGQDGGAPQFLDFFDLDDTLPEPDRGEIGLRLLETATAAVLPAGSARPEYGRFIPPDWREDPAARDVVEARIRVMEASGARMLVERLRLEWRAGTAVPEDTGRLVFRQVTGREDLVALMAPVLEGTLDAHGQAHLASGLSAREAAEKHYDEEFAHLKTPQEWWRIAQLPGGEPVGFVIPARNNYHPVIAYIGVLPEHRGNGYIDDILAEGTRVLAAQGVDRVRAATDLGNVPMAEAFARLGYVNFERAFDMVWDQP
;
A
#
# COMPACT_ATOMS: atom_id res chain seq x y z
N MET A 1 -16.62 10.86 -42.69
CA MET A 1 -15.51 11.27 -41.78
C MET A 1 -16.12 11.47 -40.40
N THR A 2 -15.81 10.64 -39.47
CA THR A 2 -16.20 10.87 -38.07
C THR A 2 -15.37 12.08 -37.58
N PRO A 3 -15.99 13.11 -36.96
CA PRO A 3 -15.24 14.23 -36.44
C PRO A 3 -14.21 13.72 -35.45
N ALA A 4 -13.00 14.29 -35.44
CA ALA A 4 -12.00 13.97 -34.47
C ALA A 4 -12.59 14.14 -33.06
N PRO A 5 -12.35 13.22 -32.14
CA PRO A 5 -12.87 13.33 -30.78
C PRO A 5 -12.40 14.66 -30.17
N SER A 6 -13.32 15.40 -29.56
CA SER A 6 -12.98 16.67 -28.88
C SER A 6 -11.97 16.44 -27.78
N GLU A 7 -11.02 17.35 -27.63
CA GLU A 7 -10.07 17.32 -26.52
C GLU A 7 -10.79 17.32 -25.17
N PRO A 8 -10.35 16.53 -24.19
CA PRO A 8 -10.98 16.52 -22.87
C PRO A 8 -10.67 17.81 -22.09
N THR A 9 -11.65 18.31 -21.35
CA THR A 9 -11.44 19.31 -20.31
C THR A 9 -10.89 18.61 -19.07
N ILE A 10 -9.72 19.05 -18.58
CA ILE A 10 -9.07 18.50 -17.38
C ILE A 10 -9.15 19.54 -16.28
N ARG A 11 -9.71 19.16 -15.13
CA ARG A 11 -9.87 20.05 -13.98
C ARG A 11 -9.95 19.29 -12.65
N PRO A 12 -9.66 19.94 -11.51
CA PRO A 12 -10.00 19.38 -10.21
C PRO A 12 -11.52 19.39 -9.98
N LEU A 13 -11.98 18.68 -8.95
CA LEU A 13 -13.34 18.84 -8.44
C LEU A 13 -13.51 20.25 -7.85
N SER A 14 -14.69 20.85 -8.04
CA SER A 14 -15.03 22.14 -7.47
C SER A 14 -15.41 22.08 -5.98
N GLY A 15 -15.75 20.88 -5.51
CA GLY A 15 -16.13 20.62 -4.12
C GLY A 15 -16.47 19.15 -3.90
N ALA A 16 -16.74 18.80 -2.63
CA ALA A 16 -17.15 17.44 -2.27
C ALA A 16 -18.50 17.00 -2.86
N ASP A 17 -19.34 17.95 -3.27
CA ASP A 17 -20.61 17.71 -3.95
C ASP A 17 -20.44 17.10 -5.35
N GLU A 18 -19.26 17.25 -5.97
CA GLU A 18 -18.92 16.58 -7.23
C GLU A 18 -18.39 15.13 -7.06
N LEU A 19 -18.39 14.56 -5.85
CA LEU A 19 -17.95 13.18 -5.63
C LEU A 19 -18.69 12.18 -6.53
N GLY A 20 -19.99 12.39 -6.77
CA GLY A 20 -20.77 11.58 -7.68
C GLY A 20 -20.30 11.65 -9.15
N LEU A 21 -19.72 12.78 -9.58
CA LEU A 21 -19.06 12.89 -10.88
C LEU A 21 -17.76 12.07 -10.91
N PHE A 22 -16.94 12.18 -9.89
CA PHE A 22 -15.68 11.45 -9.77
C PHE A 22 -15.89 9.92 -9.79
N CYS A 23 -16.93 9.42 -9.13
CA CYS A 23 -17.27 8.01 -9.05
C CYS A 23 -17.99 7.43 -10.31
N ARG A 24 -18.08 8.17 -11.42
CA ARG A 24 -18.61 7.62 -12.68
C ARG A 24 -17.66 6.59 -13.34
N LEU A 25 -16.38 6.64 -13.05
CA LEU A 25 -15.46 5.52 -13.25
C LEU A 25 -15.36 4.77 -11.92
N SER A 26 -15.37 3.44 -11.97
CA SER A 26 -15.42 2.61 -10.74
C SER A 26 -14.05 2.08 -10.35
N TYR A 27 -13.76 2.08 -9.05
CA TYR A 27 -12.57 1.46 -8.48
C TYR A 27 -12.86 0.90 -7.07
N VAL A 28 -12.10 -0.08 -6.64
CA VAL A 28 -12.34 -0.80 -5.37
C VAL A 28 -12.32 0.10 -4.13
N LEU A 29 -11.66 1.25 -4.19
CA LEU A 29 -11.55 2.22 -3.10
C LEU A 29 -12.65 3.30 -3.10
N ASP A 30 -13.59 3.28 -4.02
CA ASP A 30 -14.64 4.30 -4.10
C ASP A 30 -15.42 4.47 -2.80
N HIS A 31 -15.56 3.39 -2.03
CA HIS A 31 -16.27 3.38 -0.75
C HIS A 31 -15.55 4.16 0.38
N GLU A 32 -14.25 4.46 0.23
CA GLU A 32 -13.45 5.20 1.21
C GLU A 32 -13.49 6.72 0.99
N LEU A 33 -13.84 7.18 -0.23
CA LEU A 33 -13.69 8.57 -0.67
C LEU A 33 -14.48 9.57 0.18
N ALA A 34 -15.69 9.24 0.60
CA ALA A 34 -16.52 10.15 1.40
C ALA A 34 -15.91 10.40 2.80
N ASP A 35 -15.39 9.35 3.43
CA ASP A 35 -14.72 9.44 4.73
C ASP A 35 -13.34 10.14 4.59
N ASP A 36 -12.60 9.85 3.53
CA ASP A 36 -11.32 10.52 3.25
C ASP A 36 -11.47 12.03 3.06
N LEU A 37 -12.52 12.46 2.35
CA LEU A 37 -12.85 13.88 2.20
C LEU A 37 -13.26 14.50 3.54
N ALA A 38 -14.09 13.82 4.33
CA ALA A 38 -14.56 14.32 5.61
C ALA A 38 -13.44 14.45 6.66
N THR A 39 -12.41 13.61 6.56
CA THR A 39 -11.27 13.57 7.50
C THR A 39 -10.02 14.29 6.96
N GLY A 40 -10.08 14.89 5.75
CA GLY A 40 -8.96 15.64 5.18
C GLY A 40 -7.82 14.77 4.63
N ARG A 41 -7.99 13.46 4.52
CA ARG A 41 -7.04 12.56 3.84
C ARG A 41 -7.04 12.75 2.33
N ARG A 42 -8.13 13.29 1.79
CA ARG A 42 -8.24 13.79 0.42
C ARG A 42 -8.85 15.19 0.43
N ARG A 43 -8.64 15.93 -0.65
CA ARG A 43 -9.21 17.25 -0.85
C ARG A 43 -9.73 17.37 -2.28
N PRO A 44 -10.81 18.14 -2.55
CA PRO A 44 -11.32 18.31 -3.91
C PRO A 44 -10.26 18.76 -4.91
N GLU A 45 -9.32 19.63 -4.50
CA GLU A 45 -8.21 20.11 -5.34
C GLU A 45 -7.17 19.03 -5.69
N TRP A 46 -7.19 17.88 -5.01
CA TRP A 46 -6.34 16.71 -5.31
C TRP A 46 -7.08 15.66 -6.14
N MET A 47 -8.37 15.85 -6.39
CA MET A 47 -9.23 14.94 -7.13
C MET A 47 -9.53 15.54 -8.50
N TRP A 48 -8.99 14.94 -9.55
CA TRP A 48 -9.03 15.46 -10.90
C TRP A 48 -9.85 14.58 -11.84
N VAL A 49 -10.54 15.20 -12.79
CA VAL A 49 -11.30 14.53 -13.83
C VAL A 49 -10.92 15.06 -15.21
N ALA A 50 -10.93 14.14 -16.20
CA ALA A 50 -10.89 14.45 -17.61
C ALA A 50 -12.29 14.23 -18.19
N LEU A 51 -12.87 15.24 -18.86
CA LEU A 51 -14.25 15.25 -19.33
C LEU A 51 -14.31 15.45 -20.84
N ARG A 52 -15.04 14.61 -21.56
CA ARG A 52 -15.54 14.87 -22.92
C ARG A 52 -17.02 15.16 -22.87
N GLY A 53 -17.39 16.45 -22.94
CA GLY A 53 -18.74 16.87 -22.59
C GLY A 53 -19.06 16.49 -21.14
N ASP A 54 -20.13 15.76 -20.92
CA ASP A 54 -20.54 15.29 -19.59
C ASP A 54 -19.96 13.91 -19.21
N ARG A 55 -19.19 13.28 -20.10
CA ARG A 55 -18.60 11.95 -19.85
C ARG A 55 -17.26 12.07 -19.18
N VAL A 56 -17.08 11.41 -18.05
CA VAL A 56 -15.77 11.22 -17.41
C VAL A 56 -15.00 10.18 -18.23
N VAL A 57 -13.84 10.58 -18.76
CA VAL A 57 -12.94 9.72 -19.56
C VAL A 57 -11.63 9.40 -18.83
N GLY A 58 -11.39 10.05 -17.68
CA GLY A 58 -10.29 9.77 -16.78
C GLY A 58 -10.49 10.45 -15.44
N ARG A 59 -9.93 9.88 -14.40
CA ARG A 59 -9.85 10.48 -13.06
C ARG A 59 -8.56 10.10 -12.37
N LEU A 60 -8.11 10.94 -11.45
CA LEU A 60 -7.03 10.62 -10.52
C LEU A 60 -7.21 11.34 -9.19
N SER A 61 -6.61 10.80 -8.13
CA SER A 61 -6.57 11.46 -6.83
C SER A 61 -5.35 11.05 -6.04
N TRP A 62 -4.81 12.01 -5.27
CA TRP A 62 -3.82 11.77 -4.23
C TRP A 62 -4.48 11.57 -2.86
N TRP A 63 -3.74 10.89 -2.00
CA TRP A 63 -4.09 10.60 -0.63
C TRP A 63 -2.97 11.03 0.33
N THR A 64 -3.32 11.32 1.58
CA THR A 64 -2.38 11.49 2.70
C THR A 64 -2.84 10.71 3.92
N GLY A 65 -1.90 10.15 4.67
CA GLY A 65 -2.17 9.48 5.96
C GLY A 65 -2.29 10.46 7.13
N GLN A 66 -1.89 11.71 6.94
CA GLN A 66 -1.80 12.73 7.99
C GLN A 66 -2.78 13.87 7.75
N ASP A 67 -3.51 14.27 8.80
CA ASP A 67 -4.40 15.42 8.76
C ASP A 67 -3.62 16.69 8.36
N GLY A 68 -4.04 17.33 7.27
CA GLY A 68 -3.39 18.54 6.77
C GLY A 68 -2.06 18.33 6.03
N GLY A 69 -1.62 17.09 5.84
CA GLY A 69 -0.37 16.75 5.14
C GLY A 69 -0.38 17.08 3.65
N ALA A 70 0.81 16.98 3.02
CA ALA A 70 0.96 17.01 1.57
C ALA A 70 0.49 15.68 0.94
N PRO A 71 0.25 15.62 -0.38
CA PRO A 71 0.03 14.38 -1.08
C PRO A 71 1.17 13.38 -0.84
N GLN A 72 0.84 12.17 -0.36
CA GLN A 72 1.81 11.13 -0.05
C GLN A 72 1.73 9.95 -1.02
N PHE A 73 0.57 9.73 -1.63
CA PHE A 73 0.32 8.57 -2.47
C PHE A 73 -0.67 8.91 -3.59
N LEU A 74 -0.39 8.49 -4.81
CA LEU A 74 -1.34 8.51 -5.91
C LEU A 74 -1.99 7.13 -5.99
N ASP A 75 -3.24 6.97 -5.57
CA ASP A 75 -3.91 5.67 -5.47
C ASP A 75 -5.18 5.56 -6.33
N PHE A 76 -5.63 6.67 -6.90
CA PHE A 76 -6.66 6.69 -7.94
C PHE A 76 -6.07 7.16 -9.24
N PHE A 77 -6.12 6.31 -10.24
CA PHE A 77 -5.86 6.64 -11.63
C PHE A 77 -6.66 5.70 -12.51
N ASP A 78 -7.83 6.16 -12.95
CA ASP A 78 -8.75 5.40 -13.78
C ASP A 78 -8.98 6.10 -15.13
N LEU A 79 -9.11 5.30 -16.16
CA LEU A 79 -9.41 5.72 -17.53
C LEU A 79 -10.67 5.00 -17.98
N ASP A 80 -11.39 5.59 -18.91
CA ASP A 80 -12.50 4.95 -19.59
C ASP A 80 -11.99 3.86 -20.54
N ASP A 81 -12.06 2.60 -20.08
CA ASP A 81 -11.52 1.44 -20.78
C ASP A 81 -12.28 1.09 -22.07
N THR A 82 -13.36 1.78 -22.37
CA THR A 82 -14.06 1.66 -23.67
C THR A 82 -13.41 2.51 -24.76
N LEU A 83 -12.49 3.41 -24.41
CA LEU A 83 -11.74 4.21 -25.37
C LEU A 83 -10.66 3.36 -26.05
N PRO A 84 -10.47 3.53 -27.38
CA PRO A 84 -9.38 2.86 -28.08
C PRO A 84 -8.03 3.48 -27.75
N GLU A 85 -6.96 2.71 -27.89
CA GLU A 85 -5.60 3.26 -27.99
C GLU A 85 -5.38 3.88 -29.40
N PRO A 86 -4.58 4.97 -29.52
CA PRO A 86 -3.78 5.60 -28.43
C PRO A 86 -4.57 6.63 -27.58
N ASP A 87 -5.80 6.94 -27.92
CA ASP A 87 -6.61 8.01 -27.30
C ASP A 87 -6.69 7.88 -25.77
N ARG A 88 -6.92 6.65 -25.27
CA ARG A 88 -6.97 6.36 -23.84
C ARG A 88 -5.65 6.71 -23.13
N GLY A 89 -4.53 6.30 -23.70
CA GLY A 89 -3.20 6.57 -23.15
C GLY A 89 -2.84 8.06 -23.16
N GLU A 90 -3.15 8.77 -24.26
CA GLU A 90 -2.90 10.22 -24.40
C GLU A 90 -3.72 11.03 -23.38
N ILE A 91 -4.98 10.69 -23.16
CA ILE A 91 -5.83 11.32 -22.12
C ILE A 91 -5.23 11.06 -20.74
N GLY A 92 -4.84 9.83 -20.46
CA GLY A 92 -4.24 9.45 -19.18
C GLY A 92 -2.99 10.24 -18.88
N LEU A 93 -2.07 10.34 -19.84
CA LEU A 93 -0.81 11.07 -19.66
C LEU A 93 -1.08 12.58 -19.46
N ARG A 94 -1.95 13.19 -20.27
CA ARG A 94 -2.33 14.60 -20.09
C ARG A 94 -2.97 14.86 -18.73
N LEU A 95 -3.87 14.00 -18.29
CA LEU A 95 -4.50 14.11 -16.97
C LEU A 95 -3.45 14.07 -15.86
N LEU A 96 -2.56 13.07 -15.90
CA LEU A 96 -1.50 12.90 -14.91
C LEU A 96 -0.58 14.12 -14.86
N GLU A 97 -0.05 14.58 -16.01
CA GLU A 97 0.89 15.70 -16.06
C GLU A 97 0.22 17.02 -15.65
N THR A 98 -1.02 17.28 -16.12
CA THR A 98 -1.75 18.49 -15.77
C THR A 98 -2.03 18.59 -14.29
N ALA A 99 -2.52 17.50 -13.69
CA ALA A 99 -2.84 17.45 -12.27
C ALA A 99 -1.58 17.50 -11.40
N THR A 100 -0.51 16.79 -11.78
CA THR A 100 0.79 16.82 -11.09
C THR A 100 1.36 18.23 -11.05
N ALA A 101 1.37 18.95 -12.17
CA ALA A 101 1.89 20.32 -12.24
C ALA A 101 1.07 21.32 -11.40
N ALA A 102 -0.22 21.02 -11.18
CA ALA A 102 -1.10 21.89 -10.38
C ALA A 102 -1.04 21.59 -8.88
N VAL A 103 -0.81 20.34 -8.50
CA VAL A 103 -0.91 19.89 -7.10
C VAL A 103 0.44 19.82 -6.40
N LEU A 104 1.49 19.39 -7.11
CA LEU A 104 2.81 19.23 -6.52
C LEU A 104 3.70 20.46 -6.74
N PRO A 105 4.49 20.88 -5.74
CA PRO A 105 5.46 21.94 -5.93
C PRO A 105 6.46 21.61 -7.04
N ALA A 106 6.86 22.62 -7.81
CA ALA A 106 7.84 22.41 -8.88
C ALA A 106 9.17 21.86 -8.32
N GLY A 107 9.68 20.79 -8.92
CA GLY A 107 10.92 20.13 -8.49
C GLY A 107 10.79 19.27 -7.23
N SER A 108 9.59 19.10 -6.70
CA SER A 108 9.38 18.11 -5.61
C SER A 108 9.33 16.68 -6.17
N ALA A 109 9.69 15.73 -5.31
CA ALA A 109 9.51 14.32 -5.59
C ALA A 109 8.03 14.00 -5.88
N ARG A 110 7.77 13.19 -6.88
CA ARG A 110 6.41 12.68 -7.14
C ARG A 110 6.09 11.61 -6.11
N PRO A 111 4.89 11.66 -5.48
CA PRO A 111 4.40 10.56 -4.66
C PRO A 111 4.32 9.26 -5.45
N GLU A 112 4.55 8.15 -4.77
CA GLU A 112 4.42 6.82 -5.32
C GLU A 112 3.01 6.58 -5.88
N TYR A 113 2.90 5.86 -6.99
CA TYR A 113 1.65 5.38 -7.52
C TYR A 113 1.42 3.94 -7.12
N GLY A 114 0.35 3.68 -6.40
CA GLY A 114 -0.08 2.33 -6.04
C GLY A 114 -1.47 2.02 -6.55
N ARG A 115 -1.68 0.78 -6.98
CA ARG A 115 -2.97 0.33 -7.47
C ARG A 115 -3.29 -1.08 -7.00
N PHE A 116 -4.50 -1.26 -6.51
CA PHE A 116 -5.08 -2.57 -6.24
C PHE A 116 -5.63 -3.17 -7.53
N ILE A 117 -5.37 -4.47 -7.73
CA ILE A 117 -5.70 -5.20 -8.94
C ILE A 117 -6.21 -6.60 -8.59
N PRO A 118 -7.00 -7.26 -9.47
CA PRO A 118 -7.42 -8.64 -9.25
C PRO A 118 -6.24 -9.58 -9.03
N PRO A 119 -6.39 -10.64 -8.21
CA PRO A 119 -5.29 -11.55 -7.91
C PRO A 119 -4.82 -12.34 -9.14
N ASP A 120 -5.70 -12.55 -10.09
CA ASP A 120 -5.52 -13.32 -11.34
C ASP A 120 -5.49 -12.43 -12.59
N TRP A 121 -5.18 -11.15 -12.45
CA TRP A 121 -5.28 -10.15 -13.51
C TRP A 121 -4.55 -10.52 -14.81
N ARG A 122 -3.48 -11.34 -14.74
CA ARG A 122 -2.74 -11.79 -15.93
C ARG A 122 -3.46 -12.88 -16.71
N GLU A 123 -4.37 -13.60 -16.07
CA GLU A 123 -5.14 -14.71 -16.64
C GLU A 123 -6.43 -14.21 -17.30
N ASP A 124 -6.98 -13.09 -16.83
CA ASP A 124 -8.14 -12.42 -17.42
C ASP A 124 -7.68 -11.35 -18.45
N PRO A 125 -7.96 -11.53 -19.76
CA PRO A 125 -7.57 -10.57 -20.78
C PRO A 125 -8.12 -9.16 -20.56
N ALA A 126 -9.33 -9.02 -20.01
CA ALA A 126 -9.93 -7.72 -19.75
C ALA A 126 -9.23 -7.00 -18.58
N ALA A 127 -9.01 -7.71 -17.47
CA ALA A 127 -8.25 -7.17 -16.33
C ALA A 127 -6.83 -6.81 -16.73
N ARG A 128 -6.19 -7.65 -17.55
CA ARG A 128 -4.84 -7.40 -18.05
C ARG A 128 -4.76 -6.13 -18.89
N ASP A 129 -5.68 -5.91 -19.84
CA ASP A 129 -5.70 -4.69 -20.65
C ASP A 129 -5.86 -3.44 -19.78
N VAL A 130 -6.75 -3.47 -18.79
CA VAL A 130 -6.95 -2.40 -17.82
C VAL A 130 -5.66 -2.10 -17.04
N VAL A 131 -5.02 -3.10 -16.47
CA VAL A 131 -3.80 -2.95 -15.67
C VAL A 131 -2.64 -2.43 -16.50
N GLU A 132 -2.39 -3.08 -17.66
CA GLU A 132 -1.29 -2.69 -18.56
C GLU A 132 -1.47 -1.28 -19.13
N ALA A 133 -2.71 -0.83 -19.38
CA ALA A 133 -2.96 0.54 -19.83
C ALA A 133 -2.51 1.57 -18.79
N ARG A 134 -2.75 1.33 -17.49
CA ARG A 134 -2.28 2.22 -16.42
C ARG A 134 -0.76 2.20 -16.29
N ILE A 135 -0.16 1.01 -16.32
CA ILE A 135 1.30 0.86 -16.28
C ILE A 135 1.95 1.63 -17.45
N ARG A 136 1.46 1.47 -18.69
CA ARG A 136 1.99 2.19 -19.85
C ARG A 136 1.94 3.72 -19.69
N VAL A 137 0.87 4.27 -19.13
CA VAL A 137 0.79 5.72 -18.89
C VAL A 137 1.79 6.16 -17.84
N MET A 138 1.93 5.41 -16.76
CA MET A 138 2.92 5.73 -15.71
C MET A 138 4.35 5.64 -16.26
N GLU A 139 4.67 4.60 -17.02
CA GLU A 139 5.97 4.46 -17.70
C GLU A 139 6.25 5.60 -18.69
N ALA A 140 5.23 6.01 -19.47
CA ALA A 140 5.34 7.15 -20.37
C ALA A 140 5.59 8.48 -19.63
N SER A 141 5.18 8.59 -18.37
CA SER A 141 5.47 9.73 -17.49
C SER A 141 6.83 9.63 -16.77
N GLY A 142 7.61 8.57 -17.03
CA GLY A 142 8.91 8.32 -16.42
C GLY A 142 8.89 7.49 -15.14
N ALA A 143 7.76 6.91 -14.76
CA ALA A 143 7.71 5.98 -13.63
C ALA A 143 8.27 4.61 -14.03
N ARG A 144 8.74 3.87 -13.05
CA ARG A 144 9.12 2.46 -13.17
C ARG A 144 8.41 1.61 -12.13
N MET A 145 8.17 0.36 -12.46
CA MET A 145 7.66 -0.62 -11.49
C MET A 145 8.67 -0.77 -10.35
N LEU A 146 8.21 -0.58 -9.12
CA LEU A 146 8.97 -0.89 -7.90
C LEU A 146 8.69 -2.33 -7.49
N VAL A 147 7.43 -2.68 -7.28
CA VAL A 147 7.04 -3.97 -6.75
C VAL A 147 5.61 -4.34 -7.12
N GLU A 148 5.33 -5.64 -7.22
CA GLU A 148 3.98 -6.22 -7.14
C GLU A 148 3.85 -6.94 -5.81
N ARG A 149 2.70 -6.77 -5.14
CA ARG A 149 2.45 -7.28 -3.78
C ARG A 149 1.21 -8.15 -3.74
N LEU A 150 1.26 -9.17 -2.89
CA LEU A 150 0.09 -9.94 -2.47
C LEU A 150 -0.64 -9.16 -1.38
N ARG A 151 -1.96 -9.04 -1.50
CA ARG A 151 -2.85 -8.58 -0.44
C ARG A 151 -3.56 -9.78 0.16
N LEU A 152 -3.36 -9.95 1.44
CA LEU A 152 -3.69 -11.17 2.18
C LEU A 152 -4.74 -10.87 3.23
N GLU A 153 -5.64 -11.82 3.46
CA GLU A 153 -6.71 -11.70 4.46
C GLU A 153 -6.84 -12.97 5.27
N TRP A 154 -6.79 -12.83 6.59
CA TRP A 154 -7.27 -13.83 7.52
C TRP A 154 -8.69 -13.45 7.97
N ARG A 155 -9.58 -14.41 8.14
CA ARG A 155 -10.95 -14.19 8.59
C ARG A 155 -11.25 -14.90 9.91
N ALA A 156 -12.10 -14.27 10.74
CA ALA A 156 -12.58 -14.88 11.97
C ALA A 156 -13.20 -16.26 11.70
N GLY A 157 -12.83 -17.23 12.52
CA GLY A 157 -13.17 -18.63 12.32
C GLY A 157 -12.07 -19.46 11.63
N THR A 158 -11.07 -18.82 11.00
CA THR A 158 -9.85 -19.50 10.59
C THR A 158 -9.03 -19.83 11.84
N ALA A 159 -8.63 -21.08 12.01
CA ALA A 159 -7.85 -21.50 13.17
C ALA A 159 -6.49 -20.78 13.19
N VAL A 160 -6.15 -20.21 14.34
CA VAL A 160 -4.77 -19.74 14.62
C VAL A 160 -4.06 -20.88 15.36
N PRO A 161 -2.89 -21.32 14.91
CA PRO A 161 -2.14 -22.39 15.58
C PRO A 161 -1.92 -22.08 17.07
N GLU A 162 -1.92 -23.13 17.89
CA GLU A 162 -1.57 -22.99 19.30
C GLU A 162 -0.12 -22.53 19.48
N ASP A 163 0.15 -21.93 20.63
CA ASP A 163 1.53 -21.54 20.98
C ASP A 163 2.39 -22.81 21.14
N THR A 164 3.47 -22.86 20.40
CA THR A 164 4.40 -24.00 20.42
C THR A 164 5.34 -24.00 21.62
N GLY A 165 5.40 -22.89 22.37
CA GLY A 165 6.34 -22.66 23.48
C GLY A 165 7.78 -22.46 23.04
N ARG A 166 8.09 -22.40 21.74
CA ARG A 166 9.45 -22.17 21.24
C ARG A 166 9.91 -20.71 21.44
N LEU A 167 8.97 -19.78 21.49
CA LEU A 167 9.21 -18.37 21.66
C LEU A 167 8.45 -17.82 22.87
N VAL A 168 9.03 -16.80 23.49
CA VAL A 168 8.38 -15.98 24.51
C VAL A 168 8.13 -14.61 23.91
N PHE A 169 6.90 -14.09 24.07
CA PHE A 169 6.53 -12.79 23.53
C PHE A 169 6.45 -11.75 24.64
N ARG A 170 7.12 -10.62 24.43
CA ARG A 170 6.99 -9.44 25.29
C ARG A 170 6.48 -8.24 24.51
N GLN A 171 5.94 -7.27 25.20
CA GLN A 171 5.53 -6.00 24.60
C GLN A 171 6.77 -5.18 24.19
N VAL A 172 6.60 -4.35 23.16
CA VAL A 172 7.56 -3.31 22.79
C VAL A 172 7.52 -2.22 23.86
N THR A 173 8.67 -1.78 24.34
CA THR A 173 8.78 -0.77 25.41
C THR A 173 8.97 0.65 24.89
N GLY A 174 9.14 0.85 23.59
CA GLY A 174 9.26 2.15 22.96
C GLY A 174 9.97 2.10 21.61
N ARG A 175 10.17 3.29 21.02
CA ARG A 175 10.75 3.46 19.67
C ARG A 175 12.09 2.73 19.52
N GLU A 176 13.02 2.96 20.43
CA GLU A 176 14.36 2.42 20.34
C GLU A 176 14.39 0.88 20.43
N ASP A 177 13.53 0.31 21.26
CA ASP A 177 13.39 -1.14 21.42
C ASP A 177 12.98 -1.83 20.12
N LEU A 178 12.14 -1.18 19.33
CA LEU A 178 11.70 -1.69 18.03
C LEU A 178 12.69 -1.38 16.90
N VAL A 179 13.20 -0.15 16.82
CA VAL A 179 14.15 0.28 15.78
C VAL A 179 15.43 -0.57 15.84
N ALA A 180 15.91 -0.93 17.04
CA ALA A 180 17.05 -1.80 17.22
C ALA A 180 16.88 -3.19 16.58
N LEU A 181 15.64 -3.68 16.43
CA LEU A 181 15.32 -4.94 15.75
C LEU A 181 14.97 -4.74 14.27
N MET A 182 14.33 -3.63 13.93
CA MET A 182 14.00 -3.32 12.54
C MET A 182 15.25 -3.14 11.67
N ALA A 183 16.29 -2.48 12.20
CA ALA A 183 17.51 -2.22 11.45
C ALA A 183 18.20 -3.51 10.95
N PRO A 184 18.53 -4.51 11.79
CA PRO A 184 19.13 -5.75 11.30
C PRO A 184 18.17 -6.58 10.41
N VAL A 185 16.85 -6.48 10.59
CA VAL A 185 15.89 -7.16 9.72
C VAL A 185 15.97 -6.68 8.25
N LEU A 186 16.42 -5.45 8.01
CA LEU A 186 16.67 -4.95 6.66
C LEU A 186 17.86 -5.60 5.96
N GLU A 187 18.77 -6.24 6.71
CA GLU A 187 19.89 -6.97 6.12
C GLU A 187 19.36 -8.19 5.34
N GLY A 188 19.63 -8.21 4.03
CA GLY A 188 19.14 -9.24 3.14
C GLY A 188 17.61 -9.29 3.04
N THR A 189 16.94 -8.17 3.25
CA THR A 189 15.47 -8.07 3.10
C THR A 189 15.03 -8.40 1.68
N LEU A 190 13.86 -9.03 1.56
CA LEU A 190 13.15 -9.26 0.29
C LEU A 190 12.04 -8.22 0.06
N ASP A 191 11.91 -7.23 0.93
CA ASP A 191 10.98 -6.11 0.80
C ASP A 191 11.57 -5.03 -0.10
N ALA A 192 10.85 -4.68 -1.17
CA ALA A 192 11.35 -3.75 -2.20
C ALA A 192 11.51 -2.31 -1.69
N HIS A 193 10.62 -1.86 -0.79
CA HIS A 193 10.75 -0.52 -0.20
C HIS A 193 11.96 -0.45 0.72
N GLY A 194 12.18 -1.48 1.54
CA GLY A 194 13.39 -1.60 2.36
C GLY A 194 14.66 -1.61 1.52
N GLN A 195 14.67 -2.37 0.41
CA GLN A 195 15.78 -2.38 -0.55
C GLN A 195 16.00 -1.00 -1.19
N ALA A 196 14.92 -0.30 -1.57
CA ALA A 196 15.01 1.03 -2.16
C ALA A 196 15.58 2.07 -1.18
N HIS A 197 15.19 2.03 0.09
CA HIS A 197 15.78 2.88 1.12
C HIS A 197 17.28 2.65 1.29
N LEU A 198 17.71 1.39 1.35
CA LEU A 198 19.15 1.07 1.43
C LEU A 198 19.90 1.51 0.16
N ALA A 199 19.30 1.32 -1.01
CA ALA A 199 19.87 1.73 -2.29
C ALA A 199 19.98 3.26 -2.44
N SER A 200 19.13 4.03 -1.76
CA SER A 200 19.21 5.50 -1.72
C SER A 200 20.35 6.03 -0.83
N GLY A 201 21.11 5.15 -0.18
CA GLY A 201 22.26 5.48 0.64
C GLY A 201 21.96 5.63 2.13
N LEU A 202 20.73 5.36 2.57
CA LEU A 202 20.41 5.28 4.00
C LEU A 202 21.08 4.05 4.62
N SER A 203 21.62 4.21 5.82
CA SER A 203 21.99 3.05 6.64
C SER A 203 20.74 2.27 7.06
N ALA A 204 20.90 1.00 7.41
CA ALA A 204 19.79 0.19 7.89
C ALA A 204 19.07 0.81 9.11
N ARG A 205 19.83 1.51 9.98
CA ARG A 205 19.27 2.21 11.12
C ARG A 205 18.44 3.42 10.68
N GLU A 206 18.95 4.28 9.81
CA GLU A 206 18.23 5.45 9.31
C GLU A 206 16.96 5.02 8.55
N ALA A 207 17.03 3.95 7.76
CA ALA A 207 15.85 3.39 7.08
C ALA A 207 14.81 2.87 8.08
N ALA A 208 15.23 2.20 9.15
CA ALA A 208 14.33 1.73 10.20
C ALA A 208 13.71 2.88 11.00
N GLU A 209 14.48 3.91 11.32
CA GLU A 209 14.01 5.13 12.00
C GLU A 209 12.98 5.86 11.14
N LYS A 210 13.30 6.06 9.87
CA LYS A 210 12.39 6.67 8.89
C LYS A 210 11.06 5.91 8.81
N HIS A 211 11.11 4.59 8.64
CA HIS A 211 9.91 3.74 8.58
C HIS A 211 9.08 3.84 9.87
N TYR A 212 9.74 3.81 11.04
CA TYR A 212 9.04 3.98 12.31
C TYR A 212 8.34 5.33 12.39
N ASP A 213 9.06 6.40 12.09
CA ASP A 213 8.58 7.78 12.28
C ASP A 213 7.49 8.16 11.25
N GLU A 214 7.57 7.65 10.02
CA GLU A 214 6.60 7.94 8.96
C GLU A 214 5.33 7.08 9.04
N GLU A 215 5.42 5.83 9.51
CA GLU A 215 4.27 4.91 9.52
C GLU A 215 3.83 4.55 10.94
N PHE A 216 4.70 3.97 11.77
CA PHE A 216 4.27 3.34 13.02
C PHE A 216 3.96 4.34 14.12
N ALA A 217 4.67 5.48 14.16
CA ALA A 217 4.38 6.56 15.10
C ALA A 217 2.96 7.13 14.95
N HIS A 218 2.33 6.96 13.78
CA HIS A 218 1.00 7.47 13.45
C HIS A 218 -0.12 6.43 13.58
N LEU A 219 0.23 5.18 13.92
CA LEU A 219 -0.77 4.16 14.17
C LEU A 219 -1.62 4.51 15.41
N LYS A 220 -2.94 4.46 15.24
CA LYS A 220 -3.90 4.84 16.31
C LYS A 220 -4.15 3.73 17.34
N THR A 221 -3.49 2.59 17.17
CA THR A 221 -3.64 1.43 18.07
C THR A 221 -2.61 1.43 19.19
N PRO A 222 -2.95 0.86 20.38
CA PRO A 222 -2.01 0.79 21.49
C PRO A 222 -0.73 0.05 21.12
N GLN A 223 0.43 0.62 21.44
CA GLN A 223 1.73 -0.05 21.27
C GLN A 223 1.85 -1.33 22.11
N GLU A 224 1.00 -1.49 23.12
CA GLU A 224 0.89 -2.71 23.93
C GLU A 224 0.49 -3.95 23.11
N TRP A 225 -0.02 -3.76 21.90
CA TRP A 225 -0.28 -4.88 20.97
C TRP A 225 0.98 -5.39 20.29
N TRP A 226 2.01 -4.57 20.17
CA TRP A 226 3.24 -4.89 19.45
C TRP A 226 4.06 -5.90 20.25
N ARG A 227 4.61 -6.90 19.57
CA ARG A 227 5.33 -8.01 20.19
C ARG A 227 6.76 -8.12 19.69
N ILE A 228 7.66 -8.33 20.63
CA ILE A 228 9.00 -8.84 20.37
C ILE A 228 9.02 -10.32 20.75
N ALA A 229 9.45 -11.15 19.83
CA ALA A 229 9.65 -12.58 20.00
C ALA A 229 11.08 -12.84 20.50
N GLN A 230 11.22 -13.68 21.52
CA GLN A 230 12.48 -14.05 22.13
C GLN A 230 12.57 -15.57 22.31
N LEU A 231 13.76 -16.11 22.29
CA LEU A 231 14.02 -17.45 22.83
C LEU A 231 13.71 -17.48 24.35
N PRO A 232 13.48 -18.65 24.95
CA PRO A 232 13.26 -18.76 26.40
C PRO A 232 14.40 -18.15 27.26
N GLY A 233 15.61 -18.02 26.71
CA GLY A 233 16.75 -17.35 27.34
C GLY A 233 16.73 -15.82 27.26
N GLY A 234 15.76 -15.21 26.59
CA GLY A 234 15.64 -13.76 26.46
C GLY A 234 16.29 -13.17 25.19
N GLU A 235 16.97 -13.99 24.38
CA GLU A 235 17.57 -13.57 23.11
C GLU A 235 16.47 -13.21 22.10
N PRO A 236 16.49 -11.98 21.50
CA PRO A 236 15.49 -11.57 20.54
C PRO A 236 15.62 -12.36 19.22
N VAL A 237 14.47 -12.73 18.64
CA VAL A 237 14.35 -13.50 17.39
C VAL A 237 13.71 -12.66 16.28
N GLY A 238 12.79 -11.77 16.65
CA GLY A 238 12.06 -10.98 15.71
C GLY A 238 10.93 -10.21 16.39
N PHE A 239 10.01 -9.69 15.57
CA PHE A 239 8.89 -8.89 16.08
C PHE A 239 7.70 -8.95 15.14
N VAL A 240 6.52 -8.53 15.65
CA VAL A 240 5.32 -8.29 14.87
C VAL A 240 4.58 -7.06 15.40
N ILE A 241 4.04 -6.27 14.48
CA ILE A 241 3.24 -5.08 14.74
C ILE A 241 1.80 -5.33 14.32
N PRO A 242 0.96 -5.94 15.19
CA PRO A 242 -0.48 -5.97 15.00
C PRO A 242 -1.05 -4.59 15.28
N ALA A 243 -1.84 -4.06 14.35
CA ALA A 243 -2.35 -2.69 14.43
C ALA A 243 -3.68 -2.51 13.71
N ARG A 244 -4.22 -1.30 13.71
CA ARG A 244 -5.25 -0.85 12.77
C ARG A 244 -4.69 0.35 12.02
N ASN A 245 -4.79 0.29 10.69
CA ASN A 245 -4.64 1.49 9.88
C ASN A 245 -5.98 2.27 9.84
N ASN A 246 -6.12 3.25 8.97
CA ASN A 246 -7.34 4.04 8.89
C ASN A 246 -8.58 3.22 8.51
N TYR A 247 -8.42 2.04 7.91
CA TYR A 247 -9.47 1.24 7.29
C TYR A 247 -9.66 -0.15 7.93
N HIS A 248 -8.56 -0.84 8.28
CA HIS A 248 -8.61 -2.25 8.66
C HIS A 248 -7.67 -2.61 9.81
N PRO A 249 -7.95 -3.70 10.56
CA PRO A 249 -6.95 -4.40 11.36
C PRO A 249 -5.89 -5.00 10.42
N VAL A 250 -4.61 -4.81 10.75
CA VAL A 250 -3.48 -5.21 9.89
C VAL A 250 -2.34 -5.83 10.68
N ILE A 251 -1.60 -6.72 10.06
CA ILE A 251 -0.20 -6.96 10.41
C ILE A 251 0.61 -5.88 9.69
N ALA A 252 0.93 -4.80 10.41
CA ALA A 252 1.57 -3.62 9.84
C ALA A 252 3.02 -3.90 9.44
N TYR A 253 3.76 -4.62 10.29
CA TYR A 253 5.11 -5.06 9.99
C TYR A 253 5.46 -6.34 10.77
N ILE A 254 6.31 -7.17 10.20
CA ILE A 254 6.77 -8.41 10.81
C ILE A 254 8.17 -8.74 10.29
N GLY A 255 9.05 -9.21 11.15
CA GLY A 255 10.40 -9.60 10.77
C GLY A 255 11.04 -10.61 11.68
N VAL A 256 11.97 -11.39 11.11
CA VAL A 256 12.87 -12.32 11.83
C VAL A 256 14.28 -11.83 11.62
N LEU A 257 15.05 -11.76 12.69
CA LEU A 257 16.46 -11.38 12.67
C LEU A 257 17.26 -12.34 11.77
N PRO A 258 18.28 -11.85 11.04
CA PRO A 258 19.03 -12.65 10.06
C PRO A 258 19.52 -13.99 10.59
N GLU A 259 20.11 -14.00 11.80
CA GLU A 259 20.67 -15.18 12.46
C GLU A 259 19.63 -16.25 12.84
N HIS A 260 18.37 -15.85 12.90
CA HIS A 260 17.24 -16.74 13.26
C HIS A 260 16.37 -17.15 12.06
N ARG A 261 16.68 -16.68 10.84
CA ARG A 261 15.96 -17.07 9.63
C ARG A 261 16.14 -18.56 9.32
N GLY A 262 15.18 -19.15 8.60
CA GLY A 262 15.22 -20.57 8.23
C GLY A 262 14.80 -21.55 9.35
N ASN A 263 14.49 -21.09 10.56
CA ASN A 263 14.08 -21.92 11.69
C ASN A 263 12.53 -22.01 11.84
N GLY A 264 11.76 -21.41 10.94
CA GLY A 264 10.30 -21.43 10.99
C GLY A 264 9.69 -20.53 12.08
N TYR A 265 10.48 -19.68 12.74
CA TYR A 265 9.97 -18.76 13.77
C TYR A 265 8.96 -17.74 13.24
N ILE A 266 8.99 -17.47 11.96
CA ILE A 266 8.03 -16.56 11.34
C ILE A 266 6.58 -17.01 11.53
N ASP A 267 6.32 -18.32 11.56
CA ASP A 267 4.99 -18.87 11.74
C ASP A 267 4.47 -18.61 13.16
N ASP A 268 5.31 -18.79 14.20
CA ASP A 268 4.94 -18.48 15.58
C ASP A 268 4.73 -16.97 15.79
N ILE A 269 5.57 -16.14 15.18
CA ILE A 269 5.49 -14.67 15.28
C ILE A 269 4.22 -14.15 14.58
N LEU A 270 3.91 -14.65 13.40
CA LEU A 270 2.70 -14.29 12.68
C LEU A 270 1.43 -14.81 13.39
N ALA A 271 1.48 -16.02 13.96
CA ALA A 271 0.39 -16.56 14.77
C ALA A 271 0.10 -15.68 15.99
N GLU A 272 1.14 -15.20 16.68
CA GLU A 272 0.96 -14.28 17.82
C GLU A 272 0.34 -12.95 17.38
N GLY A 273 0.83 -12.33 16.31
CA GLY A 273 0.26 -11.09 15.80
C GLY A 273 -1.22 -11.24 15.41
N THR A 274 -1.56 -12.36 14.74
CA THR A 274 -2.95 -12.68 14.39
C THR A 274 -3.81 -12.92 15.63
N ARG A 275 -3.28 -13.62 16.64
CA ARG A 275 -3.97 -13.90 17.92
C ARG A 275 -4.27 -12.60 18.68
N VAL A 276 -3.32 -11.67 18.72
CA VAL A 276 -3.54 -10.34 19.36
C VAL A 276 -4.70 -9.62 18.71
N LEU A 277 -4.79 -9.59 17.38
CA LEU A 277 -5.90 -8.94 16.67
C LEU A 277 -7.21 -9.72 16.81
N ALA A 278 -7.19 -11.04 16.70
CA ALA A 278 -8.37 -11.88 16.87
C ALA A 278 -9.01 -11.72 18.27
N ALA A 279 -8.18 -11.54 19.31
CA ALA A 279 -8.64 -11.27 20.67
C ALA A 279 -9.39 -9.92 20.80
N GLN A 280 -9.25 -9.01 19.81
CA GLN A 280 -10.02 -7.77 19.74
C GLN A 280 -11.40 -7.96 19.10
N GLY A 281 -11.79 -9.18 18.75
CA GLY A 281 -13.08 -9.48 18.13
C GLY A 281 -13.21 -9.00 16.68
N VAL A 282 -12.09 -8.85 15.95
CA VAL A 282 -12.12 -8.43 14.55
C VAL A 282 -12.63 -9.55 13.64
N ASP A 283 -13.37 -9.19 12.60
CA ASP A 283 -13.89 -10.14 11.60
C ASP A 283 -12.82 -10.56 10.58
N ARG A 284 -11.77 -9.76 10.41
CA ARG A 284 -10.67 -9.98 9.48
C ARG A 284 -9.38 -9.31 9.91
N VAL A 285 -8.25 -9.81 9.41
CA VAL A 285 -6.93 -9.17 9.52
C VAL A 285 -6.35 -9.11 8.11
N ARG A 286 -5.92 -7.91 7.71
CA ARG A 286 -5.24 -7.68 6.42
C ARG A 286 -3.73 -7.71 6.58
N ALA A 287 -3.06 -8.10 5.52
CA ALA A 287 -1.60 -8.03 5.41
C ALA A 287 -1.21 -7.86 3.95
N ALA A 288 0.03 -7.43 3.72
CA ALA A 288 0.62 -7.44 2.40
C ALA A 288 2.06 -7.94 2.47
N THR A 289 2.52 -8.59 1.40
CA THR A 289 3.92 -8.93 1.21
C THR A 289 4.26 -8.88 -0.28
N ASP A 290 5.50 -8.62 -0.60
CA ASP A 290 5.94 -8.55 -1.98
C ASP A 290 5.80 -9.93 -2.65
N LEU A 291 5.42 -9.94 -3.92
CA LEU A 291 5.25 -11.17 -4.71
C LEU A 291 6.55 -11.99 -4.73
N GLY A 292 7.70 -11.32 -4.72
CA GLY A 292 9.03 -11.93 -4.65
C GLY A 292 9.44 -12.43 -3.27
N ASN A 293 8.73 -12.05 -2.20
CA ASN A 293 9.00 -12.53 -0.84
C ASN A 293 8.27 -13.85 -0.59
N VAL A 294 8.68 -14.88 -1.32
CA VAL A 294 8.07 -16.21 -1.27
C VAL A 294 8.03 -16.80 0.14
N PRO A 295 9.09 -16.72 0.97
CA PRO A 295 9.04 -17.27 2.33
C PRO A 295 7.95 -16.64 3.20
N MET A 296 7.72 -15.34 3.08
CA MET A 296 6.67 -14.64 3.82
C MET A 296 5.28 -14.98 3.28
N ALA A 297 5.12 -15.03 1.95
CA ALA A 297 3.87 -15.44 1.32
C ALA A 297 3.43 -16.85 1.77
N GLU A 298 4.37 -17.78 1.82
CA GLU A 298 4.13 -19.15 2.31
C GLU A 298 3.79 -19.18 3.81
N ALA A 299 4.42 -18.35 4.64
CA ALA A 299 4.09 -18.24 6.07
C ALA A 299 2.64 -17.78 6.26
N PHE A 300 2.22 -16.74 5.54
CA PHE A 300 0.83 -16.29 5.54
C PHE A 300 -0.13 -17.41 5.10
N ALA A 301 0.19 -18.13 4.02
CA ALA A 301 -0.65 -19.22 3.53
C ALA A 301 -0.79 -20.37 4.56
N ARG A 302 0.30 -20.75 5.24
CA ARG A 302 0.26 -21.78 6.31
C ARG A 302 -0.63 -21.38 7.49
N LEU A 303 -0.74 -20.06 7.78
CA LEU A 303 -1.64 -19.54 8.81
C LEU A 303 -3.07 -19.30 8.31
N GLY A 304 -3.40 -19.69 7.08
CA GLY A 304 -4.76 -19.59 6.53
C GLY A 304 -5.12 -18.18 6.02
N TYR A 305 -4.13 -17.30 5.80
CA TYR A 305 -4.36 -16.10 5.04
C TYR A 305 -4.56 -16.43 3.57
N VAL A 306 -5.56 -15.80 2.95
CA VAL A 306 -5.90 -15.99 1.54
C VAL A 306 -5.50 -14.75 0.75
N ASN A 307 -4.85 -14.93 -0.40
CA ASN A 307 -4.63 -13.83 -1.34
C ASN A 307 -5.97 -13.48 -2.01
N PHE A 308 -6.52 -12.31 -1.67
CA PHE A 308 -7.82 -11.87 -2.19
C PHE A 308 -7.69 -10.80 -3.27
N GLU A 309 -6.52 -10.17 -3.35
CA GLU A 309 -6.21 -9.07 -4.26
C GLU A 309 -4.69 -8.94 -4.40
N ARG A 310 -4.23 -8.22 -5.40
CA ARG A 310 -2.83 -7.79 -5.51
C ARG A 310 -2.74 -6.28 -5.50
N ALA A 311 -1.54 -5.76 -5.34
CA ALA A 311 -1.21 -4.37 -5.58
C ALA A 311 0.07 -4.30 -6.40
N PHE A 312 0.26 -3.20 -7.10
CA PHE A 312 1.59 -2.83 -7.58
C PHE A 312 1.88 -1.39 -7.22
N ASP A 313 3.16 -1.11 -7.03
CA ASP A 313 3.67 0.22 -6.69
C ASP A 313 4.68 0.64 -7.74
N MET A 314 4.55 1.89 -8.23
CA MET A 314 5.45 2.49 -9.22
C MET A 314 6.01 3.80 -8.68
N VAL A 315 7.27 4.06 -8.98
CA VAL A 315 8.00 5.22 -8.48
C VAL A 315 8.64 5.98 -9.62
N TRP A 316 8.81 7.29 -9.44
CA TRP A 316 9.63 8.15 -10.27
C TRP A 316 11.01 8.31 -9.64
N ASP A 317 12.04 8.40 -10.46
CA ASP A 317 13.36 8.74 -9.95
C ASP A 317 13.30 10.13 -9.31
N GLN A 318 13.94 10.25 -8.15
CA GLN A 318 13.96 11.52 -7.43
C GLN A 318 14.78 12.56 -8.21
N PRO A 319 14.38 13.85 -8.24
CA PRO A 319 15.09 14.89 -8.95
C PRO A 319 16.49 15.16 -8.41
#